data_f3f9da4af590b2a61ac11da7ea98a260
#
_entry.id   f3f9da4af590b2a61ac11da7ea98a260
#
_cell.length_a   1.000
_cell.length_b   1.000
_cell.length_c   1.000
_cell.angle_alpha   90.00
_cell.angle_beta   90.00
_cell.angle_gamma   90.00
#
_symmetry.space_group_name_H-M   'P 1'
#
loop_
_entity.id
_entity.type
_entity.pdbx_description
1 polymer ?
#
loop_
_entity_poly.entity_id
_entity_poly.type
_entity_poly.pdbx_seq_one_letter_code
_entity_poly.pdbx_strand_id
1 'polypeptide(L)'
;MYVAHDELKYLFADHSDAAMQKLIEETEYGKCVYCSDNDVPDHQTVTMEFEGGATVSHVMTGFTEKNVRTTRIALTRGEIVGDGENLDICRFDGNPVETGVPRVYRLPNRSRHGGGDFNLVSEMIRILWRNDPEEIRRTTEEALQSHLICFAAEESRLNGGRVVELD
;
A
#
# COMPACT_ATOMS: atom_id res chain seq x y z
N MET A 1 -26.74 6.44 1.47
CA MET A 1 -26.21 7.79 1.73
C MET A 1 -24.96 7.60 2.57
N TYR A 2 -23.78 7.76 1.98
CA TYR A 2 -22.52 7.74 2.74
C TYR A 2 -22.46 9.02 3.55
N VAL A 3 -22.63 8.92 4.84
CA VAL A 3 -22.41 10.01 5.77
C VAL A 3 -20.91 10.31 5.72
N ALA A 4 -20.55 11.58 5.60
CA ALA A 4 -19.17 12.04 5.65
C ALA A 4 -18.45 11.42 6.86
N HIS A 5 -17.56 10.49 6.57
CA HIS A 5 -16.74 9.87 7.58
C HIS A 5 -15.81 10.91 8.22
N ASP A 6 -15.39 10.65 9.45
CA ASP A 6 -14.42 11.49 10.16
C ASP A 6 -13.19 11.85 9.35
N GLU A 7 -12.85 11.02 8.36
CA GLU A 7 -11.74 11.25 7.42
C GLU A 7 -11.92 12.51 6.56
N LEU A 8 -13.13 12.87 6.15
CA LEU A 8 -13.38 14.10 5.40
C LEU A 8 -13.10 15.36 6.22
N LYS A 9 -13.21 15.29 7.54
CA LYS A 9 -12.91 16.41 8.43
C LYS A 9 -11.45 16.86 8.36
N TYR A 10 -10.54 16.02 7.88
CA TYR A 10 -9.14 16.39 7.71
C TYR A 10 -8.86 17.18 6.43
N LEU A 11 -9.77 17.14 5.47
CA LEU A 11 -9.59 17.80 4.18
C LEU A 11 -10.10 19.26 4.19
N PHE A 12 -10.90 19.63 5.19
CA PHE A 12 -11.56 20.93 5.24
C PHE A 12 -11.33 21.62 6.59
N ALA A 13 -11.23 22.93 6.58
CA ALA A 13 -10.98 23.72 7.78
C ALA A 13 -12.25 23.91 8.64
N ASP A 14 -13.43 23.92 8.02
CA ASP A 14 -14.71 24.06 8.71
C ASP A 14 -15.39 22.69 8.84
N HIS A 15 -15.57 22.25 10.07
CA HIS A 15 -16.15 20.93 10.42
C HIS A 15 -17.60 21.05 10.92
N SER A 16 -18.25 22.21 10.74
CA SER A 16 -19.65 22.37 11.11
C SER A 16 -20.57 21.49 10.25
N ASP A 17 -21.70 21.07 10.82
CA ASP A 17 -22.69 20.27 10.09
C ASP A 17 -23.18 21.00 8.83
N ALA A 18 -23.29 22.32 8.87
CA ALA A 18 -23.68 23.13 7.73
C ALA A 18 -22.60 23.09 6.60
N ALA A 19 -21.32 23.16 6.95
CA ALA A 19 -20.24 23.05 5.99
C ALA A 19 -20.17 21.64 5.38
N MET A 20 -20.38 20.60 6.17
CA MET A 20 -20.44 19.22 5.70
C MET A 20 -21.66 18.97 4.80
N GLN A 21 -22.81 19.52 5.13
CA GLN A 21 -24.02 19.46 4.29
C GLN A 21 -23.74 20.12 2.93
N LYS A 22 -23.18 21.30 2.93
CA LYS A 22 -22.82 22.03 1.70
C LYS A 22 -21.82 21.28 0.86
N LEU A 23 -20.81 20.64 1.48
CA LEU A 23 -19.84 19.80 0.80
C LEU A 23 -20.51 18.65 0.04
N ILE A 24 -21.45 17.95 0.70
CA ILE A 24 -22.18 16.84 0.09
C ILE A 24 -23.11 17.34 -1.02
N GLU A 25 -23.73 18.49 -0.87
CA GLU A 25 -24.69 19.00 -1.86
C GLU A 25 -24.01 19.63 -3.10
N GLU A 26 -22.86 20.27 -2.93
CA GLU A 26 -22.25 21.10 -3.96
C GLU A 26 -20.99 20.51 -4.60
N THR A 27 -20.49 19.35 -4.11
CA THR A 27 -19.25 18.77 -4.63
C THR A 27 -19.39 17.28 -5.00
N GLU A 28 -18.34 16.75 -5.64
CA GLU A 28 -18.23 15.34 -6.01
C GLU A 28 -18.31 14.38 -4.82
N TYR A 29 -18.01 14.85 -3.60
CA TYR A 29 -18.11 14.03 -2.38
C TYR A 29 -19.53 13.58 -2.04
N GLY A 30 -20.55 14.23 -2.59
CA GLY A 30 -21.95 13.83 -2.43
C GLY A 30 -22.43 12.84 -3.47
N LYS A 31 -21.65 12.57 -4.51
CA LYS A 31 -22.01 11.58 -5.52
C LYS A 31 -21.98 10.16 -4.95
N CYS A 32 -22.93 9.36 -5.39
CA CYS A 32 -22.90 7.93 -5.10
C CYS A 32 -21.69 7.30 -5.82
N VAL A 33 -20.85 6.56 -5.10
CA VAL A 33 -19.64 5.93 -5.66
C VAL A 33 -19.96 4.98 -6.82
N TYR A 34 -21.15 4.37 -6.84
CA TYR A 34 -21.59 3.50 -7.92
C TYR A 34 -22.12 4.25 -9.14
N CYS A 35 -22.30 5.56 -9.03
CA CYS A 35 -22.75 6.45 -10.11
C CYS A 35 -21.68 7.48 -10.45
N SER A 36 -20.48 7.33 -9.94
CA SER A 36 -19.33 8.17 -10.26
C SER A 36 -18.80 7.80 -11.65
N ASP A 37 -18.29 8.78 -12.35
CA ASP A 37 -17.59 8.65 -13.64
C ASP A 37 -16.06 8.44 -13.45
N ASN A 38 -15.68 7.99 -12.29
CA ASN A 38 -14.30 7.68 -11.94
C ASN A 38 -13.75 6.55 -12.83
N ASP A 39 -12.59 6.73 -13.41
CA ASP A 39 -11.94 5.81 -14.34
C ASP A 39 -10.79 4.99 -13.68
N VAL A 40 -10.46 5.28 -12.42
CA VAL A 40 -9.48 4.48 -11.67
C VAL A 40 -10.09 3.18 -11.14
N PRO A 41 -9.31 2.12 -10.94
CA PRO A 41 -9.82 0.87 -10.42
C PRO A 41 -10.23 1.00 -8.95
N ASP A 42 -11.42 0.56 -8.62
CA ASP A 42 -11.94 0.38 -7.26
C ASP A 42 -11.72 -1.06 -6.75
N HIS A 43 -11.46 -1.98 -7.67
CA HIS A 43 -11.01 -3.33 -7.42
C HIS A 43 -10.12 -3.80 -8.58
N GLN A 44 -9.06 -4.53 -8.27
CA GLN A 44 -8.19 -5.11 -9.29
C GLN A 44 -7.41 -6.31 -8.78
N THR A 45 -7.00 -7.14 -9.71
CA THR A 45 -6.03 -8.21 -9.47
C THR A 45 -4.88 -8.02 -10.45
N VAL A 46 -3.65 -8.01 -9.94
CA VAL A 46 -2.43 -7.93 -10.75
C VAL A 46 -1.58 -9.16 -10.46
N THR A 47 -1.18 -9.86 -11.51
CA THR A 47 -0.21 -10.95 -11.40
C THR A 47 1.09 -10.50 -12.05
N MET A 48 2.20 -10.70 -11.35
CA MET A 48 3.52 -10.30 -11.79
C MET A 48 4.47 -11.49 -11.72
N GLU A 49 5.36 -11.58 -12.68
CA GLU A 49 6.49 -12.49 -12.68
C GLU A 49 7.77 -11.67 -12.75
N PHE A 50 8.71 -11.95 -11.86
CA PHE A 50 9.98 -11.25 -11.79
C PHE A 50 11.09 -12.09 -12.43
N GLU A 51 12.12 -11.42 -12.91
CA GLU A 51 13.36 -12.07 -13.30
C GLU A 51 13.84 -12.98 -12.15
N GLY A 52 14.19 -14.22 -12.49
CA GLY A 52 14.51 -15.23 -11.46
C GLY A 52 13.32 -16.08 -10.99
N GLY A 53 12.10 -15.89 -11.54
CA GLY A 53 10.95 -16.78 -11.38
C GLY A 53 10.11 -16.53 -10.11
N ALA A 54 10.35 -15.44 -9.39
CA ALA A 54 9.45 -15.05 -8.30
C ALA A 54 8.12 -14.54 -8.89
N THR A 55 6.99 -14.97 -8.30
CA THR A 55 5.65 -14.56 -8.72
C THR A 55 4.94 -13.82 -7.60
N VAL A 56 4.14 -12.83 -7.96
CA VAL A 56 3.31 -12.06 -7.03
C VAL A 56 1.88 -11.98 -7.55
N SER A 57 0.92 -12.14 -6.65
CA SER A 57 -0.48 -11.81 -6.88
C SER A 57 -0.87 -10.69 -5.93
N HIS A 58 -1.28 -9.55 -6.49
CA HIS A 58 -1.79 -8.41 -5.74
C HIS A 58 -3.28 -8.30 -5.98
N VAL A 59 -4.06 -8.23 -4.91
CA VAL A 59 -5.51 -8.02 -4.95
C VAL A 59 -5.84 -6.79 -4.16
N MET A 60 -6.52 -5.85 -4.80
CA MET A 60 -7.02 -4.64 -4.16
C MET A 60 -8.54 -4.56 -4.35
N THR A 61 -9.24 -4.15 -3.31
CA THR A 61 -10.66 -3.80 -3.38
C THR A 61 -10.96 -2.67 -2.39
N GLY A 62 -11.73 -1.69 -2.85
CA GLY A 62 -12.24 -0.60 -2.01
C GLY A 62 -13.46 -0.97 -1.16
N PHE A 63 -14.03 -2.17 -1.36
CA PHE A 63 -15.31 -2.56 -0.77
C PHE A 63 -15.14 -3.63 0.32
N THR A 64 -14.40 -3.29 1.37
CA THR A 64 -14.17 -4.19 2.51
C THR A 64 -14.61 -3.53 3.82
N GLU A 65 -15.07 -4.36 4.77
CA GLU A 65 -15.40 -3.89 6.12
C GLU A 65 -14.18 -3.33 6.85
N LYS A 66 -13.03 -3.96 6.63
CA LYS A 66 -11.77 -3.57 7.30
C LYS A 66 -10.79 -3.02 6.28
N ASN A 67 -10.25 -1.85 6.56
CA ASN A 67 -9.14 -1.29 5.80
C ASN A 67 -7.82 -1.89 6.31
N VAL A 68 -7.47 -3.05 5.79
CA VAL A 68 -6.26 -3.80 6.16
C VAL A 68 -5.45 -4.17 4.93
N ARG A 69 -4.15 -4.33 5.11
CA ARG A 69 -3.24 -4.90 4.12
C ARG A 69 -2.70 -6.20 4.67
N THR A 70 -2.92 -7.29 3.94
CA THR A 70 -2.35 -8.59 4.29
C THR A 70 -1.28 -8.95 3.27
N THR A 71 -0.16 -9.45 3.74
CA THR A 71 0.95 -9.89 2.89
C THR A 71 1.36 -11.29 3.28
N ARG A 72 1.54 -12.15 2.29
CA ARG A 72 2.10 -13.49 2.48
C ARG A 72 3.28 -13.67 1.54
N ILE A 73 4.44 -14.01 2.07
CA ILE A 73 5.66 -14.26 1.32
C ILE A 73 6.05 -15.71 1.54
N ALA A 74 5.95 -16.53 0.49
CA ALA A 74 6.43 -17.90 0.50
C ALA A 74 7.88 -17.93 0.03
N LEU A 75 8.74 -18.55 0.82
CA LEU A 75 10.17 -18.66 0.58
C LEU A 75 10.59 -20.13 0.57
N THR A 76 11.77 -20.44 0.09
CA THR A 76 12.29 -21.83 0.03
C THR A 76 12.47 -22.47 1.42
N ARG A 77 12.65 -21.68 2.46
CA ARG A 77 12.93 -22.16 3.83
C ARG A 77 11.88 -21.80 4.87
N GLY A 78 10.80 -21.13 4.46
CA GLY A 78 9.78 -20.66 5.37
C GLY A 78 8.75 -19.76 4.70
N GLU A 79 7.87 -19.20 5.50
CA GLU A 79 6.93 -18.19 5.06
C GLU A 79 6.86 -17.03 6.06
N ILE A 80 6.45 -15.87 5.56
CA ILE A 80 6.17 -14.69 6.35
C ILE A 80 4.73 -14.27 6.05
N VAL A 81 3.94 -14.03 7.09
CA VAL A 81 2.58 -13.50 6.97
C VAL A 81 2.47 -12.23 7.80
N GLY A 82 1.95 -11.18 7.20
CA GLY A 82 1.77 -9.88 7.84
C GLY A 82 0.40 -9.28 7.61
N ASP A 83 -0.09 -8.50 8.58
CA ASP A 83 -1.35 -7.76 8.52
C ASP A 83 -1.19 -6.24 8.65
N GLY A 84 0.05 -5.76 8.61
CA GLY A 84 0.42 -4.36 8.82
C GLY A 84 0.73 -4.02 10.29
N GLU A 85 0.34 -4.86 11.24
CA GLU A 85 0.65 -4.70 12.67
C GLU A 85 1.53 -5.83 13.19
N ASN A 86 1.33 -7.03 12.70
CA ASN A 86 2.04 -8.23 13.15
C ASN A 86 2.72 -8.91 11.97
N LEU A 87 3.87 -9.53 12.24
CA LEU A 87 4.55 -10.45 11.33
C LEU A 87 4.62 -11.82 12.00
N ASP A 88 4.10 -12.84 11.35
CA ASP A 88 4.31 -14.24 11.73
C ASP A 88 5.36 -14.85 10.79
N ILE A 89 6.46 -15.32 11.35
CA ILE A 89 7.58 -15.89 10.61
C ILE A 89 7.65 -17.38 10.95
N CYS A 90 7.43 -18.23 9.96
CA CYS A 90 7.46 -19.68 10.11
C CYS A 90 8.61 -20.28 9.29
N ARG A 91 9.44 -21.10 9.93
CA ARG A 91 10.47 -21.89 9.25
C ARG A 91 9.98 -23.31 9.02
N PHE A 92 10.25 -23.87 7.84
CA PHE A 92 9.81 -25.25 7.50
C PHE A 92 10.64 -26.33 8.18
N ASP A 93 11.83 -26.02 8.68
CA ASP A 93 12.68 -26.95 9.44
C ASP A 93 12.24 -27.12 10.91
N GLY A 94 11.18 -26.45 11.33
CA GLY A 94 10.65 -26.48 12.70
C GLY A 94 11.52 -25.81 13.76
N ASN A 95 12.67 -25.25 13.36
CA ASN A 95 13.52 -24.51 14.29
C ASN A 95 12.92 -23.14 14.61
N PRO A 96 13.05 -22.65 15.87
CA PRO A 96 12.67 -21.30 16.18
C PRO A 96 13.47 -20.33 15.31
N VAL A 97 12.83 -19.26 14.87
CA VAL A 97 13.53 -18.10 14.32
C VAL A 97 14.57 -17.69 15.35
N GLU A 98 15.78 -17.35 14.91
CA GLU A 98 16.99 -17.12 15.78
C GLU A 98 16.68 -16.55 17.16
N THR A 99 17.41 -17.01 18.16
CA THR A 99 17.22 -16.60 19.56
C THR A 99 17.12 -15.09 19.70
N GLY A 100 15.93 -14.59 20.07
CA GLY A 100 15.66 -13.17 20.22
C GLY A 100 14.66 -12.58 19.22
N VAL A 101 14.32 -13.31 18.15
CA VAL A 101 13.24 -12.89 17.22
C VAL A 101 12.00 -13.70 17.56
N PRO A 102 10.91 -13.10 18.06
CA PRO A 102 9.67 -13.81 18.31
C PRO A 102 9.08 -14.30 16.98
N ARG A 103 8.42 -15.47 17.01
CA ARG A 103 7.66 -15.97 15.85
C ARG A 103 6.65 -14.93 15.36
N VAL A 104 6.00 -14.24 16.29
CA VAL A 104 5.11 -13.13 16.00
C VAL A 104 5.77 -11.83 16.44
N TYR A 105 6.08 -10.98 15.52
CA TYR A 105 6.66 -9.67 15.76
C TYR A 105 5.59 -8.59 15.59
N ARG A 106 5.35 -7.81 16.64
CA ARG A 106 4.44 -6.67 16.57
C ARG A 106 5.20 -5.44 16.11
N LEU A 107 4.79 -4.88 14.98
CA LEU A 107 5.34 -3.65 14.46
C LEU A 107 4.98 -2.47 15.37
N PRO A 108 5.93 -1.59 15.71
CA PRO A 108 5.63 -0.40 16.47
C PRO A 108 4.76 0.54 15.64
N ASN A 109 3.49 0.68 16.03
CA ASN A 109 2.59 1.67 15.43
C ASN A 109 2.92 3.04 16.04
N ARG A 110 3.52 3.94 15.28
CA ARG A 110 4.03 5.24 15.77
C ARG A 110 3.25 6.45 15.25
N SER A 111 2.34 6.29 14.28
CA SER A 111 1.56 7.39 13.71
C SER A 111 0.52 6.88 12.71
N ARG A 112 -0.13 7.80 11.99
CA ARG A 112 -1.00 7.47 10.85
C ARG A 112 -0.26 6.60 9.84
N HIS A 113 -1.01 5.78 9.10
CA HIS A 113 -0.50 4.78 8.15
C HIS A 113 0.49 3.78 8.78
N GLY A 114 0.27 3.42 10.07
CA GLY A 114 1.15 2.48 10.77
C GLY A 114 2.58 2.98 11.00
N GLY A 115 2.78 4.30 10.93
CA GLY A 115 4.10 4.92 11.03
C GLY A 115 4.79 5.14 9.69
N GLY A 116 4.16 4.80 8.57
CA GLY A 116 4.74 4.92 7.23
C GLY A 116 5.19 6.33 6.90
N ASP A 117 4.35 7.33 7.17
CA ASP A 117 4.65 8.73 6.86
C ASP A 117 5.89 9.22 7.63
N PHE A 118 5.93 8.93 8.92
CA PHE A 118 7.07 9.32 9.76
C PHE A 118 8.36 8.61 9.32
N ASN A 119 8.30 7.32 9.04
CA ASN A 119 9.45 6.55 8.62
C ASN A 119 9.95 7.00 7.24
N LEU A 120 9.05 7.28 6.29
CA LEU A 120 9.41 7.80 4.98
C LEU A 120 10.20 9.11 5.08
N VAL A 121 9.68 10.09 5.81
CA VAL A 121 10.34 11.39 5.99
C VAL A 121 11.67 11.23 6.74
N SER A 122 11.69 10.41 7.78
CA SER A 122 12.90 10.17 8.57
C SER A 122 14.00 9.51 7.73
N GLU A 123 13.64 8.55 6.89
CA GLU A 123 14.57 7.88 5.99
C GLU A 123 15.09 8.81 4.92
N MET A 124 14.22 9.63 4.32
CA MET A 124 14.63 10.65 3.37
C MET A 124 15.64 11.63 3.96
N ILE A 125 15.37 12.14 5.18
CA ILE A 125 16.31 13.01 5.89
C ILE A 125 17.64 12.30 6.15
N ARG A 126 17.59 11.03 6.57
CA ARG A 126 18.78 10.22 6.83
C ARG A 126 19.65 10.06 5.57
N ILE A 127 19.05 9.73 4.44
CA ILE A 127 19.74 9.57 3.16
C ILE A 127 20.38 10.88 2.72
N LEU A 128 19.63 11.98 2.78
CA LEU A 128 20.15 13.30 2.43
C LEU A 128 21.29 13.75 3.37
N TRP A 129 21.17 13.46 4.67
CA TRP A 129 22.21 13.79 5.65
C TRP A 129 23.51 13.04 5.41
N ARG A 130 23.43 11.75 5.05
CA ARG A 130 24.62 10.95 4.70
C ARG A 130 25.27 11.42 3.43
N ASN A 131 24.50 12.01 2.52
CA ASN A 131 24.97 12.52 1.23
C ASN A 131 25.82 11.49 0.45
N ASP A 132 25.39 10.22 0.49
CA ASP A 132 26.00 9.12 -0.24
C ASP A 132 25.35 9.02 -1.63
N PRO A 133 26.06 9.35 -2.73
CA PRO A 133 25.48 9.35 -4.05
C PRO A 133 24.97 7.97 -4.50
N GLU A 134 25.61 6.88 -4.08
CA GLU A 134 25.21 5.53 -4.45
C GLU A 134 23.92 5.12 -3.70
N GLU A 135 23.80 5.47 -2.43
CA GLU A 135 22.57 5.23 -1.67
C GLU A 135 21.40 6.03 -2.25
N ILE A 136 21.62 7.30 -2.60
CA ILE A 136 20.62 8.17 -3.23
C ILE A 136 20.17 7.59 -4.58
N ARG A 137 21.11 7.20 -5.43
CA ARG A 137 20.80 6.61 -6.75
C ARG A 137 19.98 5.33 -6.59
N ARG A 138 20.43 4.39 -5.77
CA ARG A 138 19.74 3.12 -5.54
C ARG A 138 18.32 3.32 -5.03
N THR A 139 18.12 4.18 -4.04
CA THR A 139 16.78 4.45 -3.48
C THR A 139 15.86 5.10 -4.52
N THR A 140 16.42 5.97 -5.38
CA THR A 140 15.66 6.60 -6.46
C THR A 140 15.25 5.57 -7.53
N GLU A 141 16.15 4.66 -7.90
CA GLU A 141 15.88 3.58 -8.85
C GLU A 141 14.81 2.62 -8.30
N GLU A 142 14.90 2.22 -7.03
CA GLU A 142 13.88 1.39 -6.37
C GLU A 142 12.50 2.07 -6.35
N ALA A 143 12.45 3.37 -6.07
CA ALA A 143 11.22 4.15 -6.13
C ALA A 143 10.66 4.23 -7.56
N LEU A 144 11.52 4.45 -8.55
CA LEU A 144 11.12 4.47 -9.96
C LEU A 144 10.52 3.13 -10.38
N GLN A 145 11.18 2.01 -10.06
CA GLN A 145 10.68 0.68 -10.39
C GLN A 145 9.28 0.43 -9.83
N SER A 146 9.00 0.85 -8.59
CA SER A 146 7.66 0.70 -8.01
C SER A 146 6.58 1.47 -8.77
N HIS A 147 6.90 2.66 -9.30
CA HIS A 147 5.99 3.44 -10.13
C HIS A 147 5.80 2.79 -11.53
N LEU A 148 6.87 2.27 -12.14
CA LEU A 148 6.78 1.58 -13.43
C LEU A 148 5.87 0.35 -13.34
N ILE A 149 5.94 -0.41 -12.26
CA ILE A 149 5.02 -1.53 -12.00
C ILE A 149 3.57 -1.05 -11.96
N CYS A 150 3.28 0.06 -11.29
CA CYS A 150 1.93 0.62 -11.26
C CYS A 150 1.45 1.06 -12.66
N PHE A 151 2.30 1.70 -13.45
CA PHE A 151 1.96 2.11 -14.81
C PHE A 151 1.75 0.91 -15.73
N ALA A 152 2.56 -0.12 -15.61
CA ALA A 152 2.38 -1.36 -16.38
C ALA A 152 1.07 -2.08 -16.02
N ALA A 153 0.72 -2.10 -14.74
CA ALA A 153 -0.56 -2.66 -14.29
C ALA A 153 -1.75 -1.89 -14.88
N GLU A 154 -1.68 -0.56 -14.92
CA GLU A 154 -2.72 0.27 -15.54
C GLU A 154 -2.76 0.09 -17.06
N GLU A 155 -1.62 0.05 -17.72
CA GLU A 155 -1.54 -0.25 -19.16
C GLU A 155 -2.16 -1.61 -19.49
N SER A 156 -1.84 -2.64 -18.67
CA SER A 156 -2.45 -3.97 -18.81
C SER A 156 -3.96 -3.90 -18.66
N ARG A 157 -4.46 -3.22 -17.63
CA ARG A 157 -5.90 -3.05 -17.38
C ARG A 157 -6.62 -2.40 -18.55
N LEU A 158 -6.11 -1.30 -19.08
CA LEU A 158 -6.69 -0.55 -20.19
C LEU A 158 -6.67 -1.33 -21.53
N ASN A 159 -5.82 -2.36 -21.60
CA ASN A 159 -5.66 -3.20 -22.80
C ASN A 159 -6.16 -4.63 -22.60
N GLY A 160 -7.18 -4.83 -21.75
CA GLY A 160 -7.85 -6.13 -21.58
C GLY A 160 -7.04 -7.18 -20.84
N GLY A 161 -6.07 -6.78 -20.01
CA GLY A 161 -5.25 -7.70 -19.21
C GLY A 161 -4.07 -8.28 -19.99
N ARG A 162 -3.59 -7.60 -21.03
CA ARG A 162 -2.40 -8.06 -21.77
C ARG A 162 -1.16 -8.03 -20.88
N VAL A 163 -0.20 -8.90 -21.16
CA VAL A 163 1.11 -8.85 -20.54
C VAL A 163 1.84 -7.57 -20.95
N VAL A 164 2.43 -6.89 -20.00
CA VAL A 164 3.32 -5.73 -20.19
C VAL A 164 4.67 -6.10 -19.59
N GLU A 165 5.70 -6.06 -20.40
CA GLU A 165 7.09 -6.30 -19.98
C GLU A 165 7.70 -4.97 -19.53
N LEU A 166 8.51 -5.03 -18.46
CA LEU A 166 9.29 -3.92 -17.95
C LEU A 166 10.78 -4.24 -18.16
N ASP A 167 11.50 -3.34 -18.82
CA ASP A 167 12.95 -3.42 -19.06
C ASP A 167 13.77 -2.94 -17.84
#